data_eb311c81f1ef231d705f13f1805dec54
#
_entry.id   eb311c81f1ef231d705f13f1805dec54
#
_cell.length_a   1.000
_cell.length_b   1.000
_cell.length_c   1.000
_cell.angle_alpha   90.00
_cell.angle_beta   90.00
_cell.angle_gamma   90.00
#
_symmetry.space_group_name_H-M   'P 1'
#
loop_
_entity.id
_entity.type
_entity.pdbx_description
1 polymer ?
#
loop_
_entity_poly.entity_id
_entity_poly.type
_entity_poly.pdbx_seq_one_letter_code
_entity_poly.pdbx_strand_id
1 'polypeptide(L)'
;MQLDTDVEEVISDPKIPWEKLRDKCVIVTGATGLIGSLLLRALVFLDERKKLNLRIVGVTRNIEYAKTRLSNISSKITLTTLKSLSVVTAADFIIHTAAPTDSQSFVTRPVEVINDIYQDVFFLLSFCKSRSVTSFVQLSTMEIYGQSDGKEVSEDCPGILNSFSLRASYPEAKRVTETLCKAFFEEYEVPCKVARLTQCFGAGVNLDEDRRVFADFAQKASRGLPIVMHTYGDTYRSYIYTSDAIRAIFFILLVGRDGEVYNVANSSTYCSIRQMADNLSNLCNTTVQVRLDAEAAKKYCKTNKINLDTSKLEELGWVPKISLAESFQRMIRGYNEIMTKM
;
A
#
# COMPACT_ATOMS: atom_id res chain seq x y z
N MET A 1 -18.01 -10.71 5.40
CA MET A 1 -17.09 -10.89 4.26
C MET A 1 -15.65 -10.85 4.75
N GLN A 2 -14.68 -11.42 3.96
CA GLN A 2 -13.26 -11.39 4.37
C GLN A 2 -12.76 -9.96 4.66
N LEU A 3 -13.16 -8.98 3.84
CA LEU A 3 -12.83 -7.57 4.09
C LEU A 3 -13.31 -7.06 5.45
N ASP A 4 -14.48 -7.48 5.91
CA ASP A 4 -15.00 -7.03 7.21
C ASP A 4 -14.22 -7.69 8.36
N THR A 5 -13.85 -8.97 8.19
CA THR A 5 -12.97 -9.67 9.15
C THR A 5 -11.61 -8.97 9.25
N ASP A 6 -11.00 -8.62 8.11
CA ASP A 6 -9.72 -7.91 8.06
C ASP A 6 -9.81 -6.54 8.76
N VAL A 7 -10.92 -5.83 8.57
CA VAL A 7 -11.16 -4.53 9.24
C VAL A 7 -11.32 -4.70 10.75
N GLU A 8 -12.11 -5.68 11.19
CA GLU A 8 -12.30 -5.95 12.62
C GLU A 8 -10.96 -6.33 13.30
N GLU A 9 -10.09 -7.11 12.65
CA GLU A 9 -8.75 -7.40 13.15
C GLU A 9 -7.89 -6.14 13.33
N VAL A 10 -7.99 -5.19 12.39
CA VAL A 10 -7.27 -3.91 12.46
C VAL A 10 -7.75 -3.08 13.64
N ILE A 11 -9.05 -2.82 13.74
CA ILE A 11 -9.62 -1.90 14.74
C ILE A 11 -9.61 -2.48 16.17
N SER A 12 -9.48 -3.80 16.28
CA SER A 12 -9.37 -4.51 17.56
C SER A 12 -7.94 -4.52 18.12
N ASP A 13 -6.93 -4.00 17.41
CA ASP A 13 -5.56 -3.98 17.92
C ASP A 13 -5.45 -3.03 19.13
N PRO A 14 -5.19 -3.57 20.35
CA PRO A 14 -5.17 -2.77 21.57
C PRO A 14 -3.93 -1.89 21.70
N LYS A 15 -2.89 -2.13 20.88
CA LYS A 15 -1.66 -1.36 20.91
C LYS A 15 -1.78 -0.03 20.13
N ILE A 16 -2.80 0.11 19.29
CA ILE A 16 -3.04 1.36 18.56
C ILE A 16 -3.85 2.31 19.44
N PRO A 17 -3.35 3.52 19.73
CA PRO A 17 -4.02 4.47 20.62
C PRO A 17 -5.17 5.20 19.91
N TRP A 18 -6.24 4.48 19.61
CA TRP A 18 -7.39 4.94 18.84
C TRP A 18 -8.06 6.21 19.40
N GLU A 19 -7.97 6.44 20.71
CA GLU A 19 -8.54 7.64 21.35
C GLU A 19 -7.88 8.95 20.87
N LYS A 20 -6.67 8.89 20.32
CA LYS A 20 -6.05 10.08 19.67
C LYS A 20 -6.85 10.58 18.47
N LEU A 21 -7.73 9.77 17.91
CA LEU A 21 -8.59 10.14 16.80
C LEU A 21 -9.92 10.77 17.23
N ARG A 22 -10.25 10.81 18.53
CA ARG A 22 -11.52 11.33 19.03
C ARG A 22 -11.76 12.78 18.60
N ASP A 23 -12.93 13.07 18.05
CA ASP A 23 -13.36 14.38 17.52
C ASP A 23 -12.46 14.92 16.40
N LYS A 24 -11.74 14.04 15.69
CA LYS A 24 -10.75 14.41 14.69
C LYS A 24 -11.26 14.25 13.25
N CYS A 25 -10.63 15.00 12.35
CA CYS A 25 -10.83 14.88 10.92
C CYS A 25 -9.68 14.09 10.30
N VAL A 26 -10.00 12.96 9.67
CA VAL A 26 -9.03 12.09 8.99
C VAL A 26 -9.27 12.13 7.49
N ILE A 27 -8.26 12.54 6.74
CA ILE A 27 -8.28 12.60 5.27
C ILE A 27 -7.47 11.44 4.70
N VAL A 28 -8.07 10.68 3.81
CA VAL A 28 -7.42 9.59 3.08
C VAL A 28 -7.48 9.88 1.59
N THR A 29 -6.33 10.06 0.93
CA THR A 29 -6.29 10.17 -0.53
C THR A 29 -6.17 8.80 -1.18
N GLY A 30 -6.50 8.68 -2.45
CA GLY A 30 -6.56 7.37 -3.10
C GLY A 30 -7.73 6.50 -2.59
N ALA A 31 -8.86 7.13 -2.29
CA ALA A 31 -10.04 6.54 -1.64
C ALA A 31 -10.56 5.25 -2.29
N THR A 32 -10.33 5.07 -3.59
CA THR A 32 -10.79 3.89 -4.37
C THR A 32 -9.73 2.82 -4.56
N GLY A 33 -8.48 3.08 -4.14
CA GLY A 33 -7.38 2.12 -4.20
C GLY A 33 -7.50 1.02 -3.14
N LEU A 34 -6.67 -0.01 -3.27
CA LEU A 34 -6.66 -1.16 -2.34
C LEU A 34 -6.46 -0.71 -0.88
N ILE A 35 -5.41 0.05 -0.61
CA ILE A 35 -5.07 0.54 0.74
C ILE A 35 -6.07 1.62 1.20
N GLY A 36 -6.33 2.63 0.35
CA GLY A 36 -7.19 3.76 0.71
C GLY A 36 -8.62 3.35 1.04
N SER A 37 -9.21 2.45 0.24
CA SER A 37 -10.58 1.96 0.49
C SER A 37 -10.69 1.18 1.81
N LEU A 38 -9.65 0.42 2.14
CA LEU A 38 -9.64 -0.38 3.36
C LEU A 38 -9.38 0.50 4.60
N LEU A 39 -8.54 1.54 4.50
CA LEU A 39 -8.38 2.58 5.53
C LEU A 39 -9.70 3.30 5.83
N LEU A 40 -10.42 3.72 4.78
CA LEU A 40 -11.73 4.36 4.95
C LEU A 40 -12.75 3.43 5.63
N ARG A 41 -12.79 2.14 5.25
CA ARG A 41 -13.63 1.15 5.94
C ARG A 41 -13.23 0.99 7.40
N ALA A 42 -11.94 0.88 7.69
CA ALA A 42 -11.44 0.75 9.06
C ALA A 42 -11.83 1.97 9.90
N LEU A 43 -11.70 3.19 9.38
CA LEU A 43 -12.11 4.41 10.08
C LEU A 43 -13.61 4.45 10.36
N VAL A 44 -14.45 4.07 9.39
CA VAL A 44 -15.92 4.02 9.58
C VAL A 44 -16.30 3.00 10.63
N PHE A 45 -15.77 1.78 10.55
CA PHE A 45 -16.04 0.71 11.54
C PHE A 45 -15.50 1.09 12.93
N LEU A 46 -14.32 1.70 12.99
CA LEU A 46 -13.74 2.20 14.23
C LEU A 46 -14.64 3.24 14.90
N ASP A 47 -15.15 4.21 14.13
CA ASP A 47 -16.06 5.24 14.62
C ASP A 47 -17.35 4.63 15.16
N GLU A 48 -17.93 3.67 14.43
CA GLU A 48 -19.14 2.96 14.84
C GLU A 48 -18.94 2.16 16.14
N ARG A 49 -17.80 1.49 16.29
CA ARG A 49 -17.50 0.64 17.44
C ARG A 49 -17.11 1.43 18.68
N LYS A 50 -16.26 2.45 18.51
CA LYS A 50 -15.67 3.20 19.64
C LYS A 50 -16.32 4.56 19.89
N LYS A 51 -17.25 5.01 19.03
CA LYS A 51 -17.97 6.30 19.15
C LYS A 51 -16.96 7.46 19.28
N LEU A 52 -16.04 7.54 18.33
CA LEU A 52 -14.98 8.54 18.33
C LEU A 52 -15.40 9.89 17.73
N ASN A 53 -16.58 9.96 17.09
CA ASN A 53 -17.08 11.16 16.42
C ASN A 53 -16.12 11.67 15.33
N LEU A 54 -15.70 10.75 14.44
CA LEU A 54 -14.76 11.05 13.36
C LEU A 54 -15.42 11.81 12.21
N ARG A 55 -14.69 12.76 11.67
CA ARG A 55 -14.95 13.30 10.32
C ARG A 55 -14.02 12.60 9.34
N ILE A 56 -14.59 11.79 8.46
CA ILE A 56 -13.83 10.96 7.53
C ILE A 56 -13.97 11.54 6.13
N VAL A 57 -12.83 11.88 5.49
CA VAL A 57 -12.78 12.47 4.15
C VAL A 57 -12.00 11.55 3.22
N GLY A 58 -12.68 11.10 2.15
CA GLY A 58 -12.06 10.33 1.08
C GLY A 58 -11.77 11.21 -0.14
N VAL A 59 -10.49 11.31 -0.52
CA VAL A 59 -10.08 12.09 -1.70
C VAL A 59 -9.91 11.17 -2.90
N THR A 60 -10.58 11.49 -4.00
CA THR A 60 -10.59 10.70 -5.24
C THR A 60 -10.59 11.61 -6.48
N ARG A 61 -10.16 11.08 -7.62
CA ARG A 61 -10.28 11.76 -8.92
C ARG A 61 -11.69 11.68 -9.51
N ASN A 62 -12.44 10.62 -9.17
CA ASN A 62 -13.80 10.38 -9.68
C ASN A 62 -14.74 10.04 -8.52
N ILE A 63 -15.57 11.01 -8.13
CA ILE A 63 -16.50 10.89 -7.00
C ILE A 63 -17.60 9.86 -7.27
N GLU A 64 -18.15 9.81 -8.48
CA GLU A 64 -19.24 8.87 -8.81
C GLU A 64 -18.74 7.41 -8.79
N TYR A 65 -17.56 7.17 -9.33
CA TYR A 65 -16.91 5.85 -9.19
C TYR A 65 -16.67 5.50 -7.72
N ALA A 66 -16.21 6.47 -6.92
CA ALA A 66 -15.96 6.24 -5.50
C ALA A 66 -17.25 5.91 -4.73
N LYS A 67 -18.36 6.57 -5.01
CA LYS A 67 -19.68 6.26 -4.41
C LYS A 67 -20.07 4.81 -4.69
N THR A 68 -19.88 4.33 -5.91
CA THR A 68 -20.17 2.94 -6.29
C THR A 68 -19.23 1.96 -5.59
N ARG A 69 -17.91 2.22 -5.67
CA ARG A 69 -16.87 1.36 -5.09
C ARG A 69 -16.95 1.25 -3.56
N LEU A 70 -17.39 2.32 -2.89
CA LEU A 70 -17.51 2.44 -1.45
C LEU A 70 -18.99 2.46 -0.99
N SER A 71 -19.91 1.91 -1.78
CA SER A 71 -21.35 2.03 -1.58
C SER A 71 -21.82 1.69 -0.16
N ASN A 72 -21.19 0.72 0.49
CA ASN A 72 -21.52 0.30 1.85
C ASN A 72 -21.07 1.28 2.97
N ILE A 73 -20.19 2.24 2.66
CA ILE A 73 -19.71 3.26 3.61
C ILE A 73 -19.85 4.69 3.09
N SER A 74 -20.24 4.89 1.84
CA SER A 74 -20.24 6.20 1.18
C SER A 74 -21.11 7.26 1.88
N SER A 75 -22.17 6.86 2.58
CA SER A 75 -23.03 7.75 3.37
C SER A 75 -22.37 8.23 4.68
N LYS A 76 -21.27 7.62 5.10
CA LYS A 76 -20.56 7.90 6.37
C LYS A 76 -19.26 8.65 6.15
N ILE A 77 -18.91 8.93 4.91
CA ILE A 77 -17.68 9.63 4.53
C ILE A 77 -17.99 10.81 3.61
N THR A 78 -17.20 11.86 3.70
CA THR A 78 -17.25 12.97 2.74
C THR A 78 -16.31 12.66 1.59
N LEU A 79 -16.83 12.52 0.37
CA LEU A 79 -16.02 12.34 -0.83
C LEU A 79 -15.72 13.69 -1.48
N THR A 80 -14.45 13.93 -1.81
CA THR A 80 -13.97 15.16 -2.46
C THR A 80 -12.86 14.87 -3.46
N THR A 81 -12.46 15.89 -4.23
CA THR A 81 -11.26 15.83 -5.08
C THR A 81 -10.10 16.56 -4.43
N LEU A 82 -8.87 16.30 -4.88
CA LEU A 82 -7.69 17.00 -4.35
C LEU A 82 -7.81 18.52 -4.59
N LYS A 83 -8.32 18.93 -5.75
CA LYS A 83 -8.54 20.35 -6.11
C LYS A 83 -9.53 21.03 -5.15
N SER A 84 -10.53 20.31 -4.68
CA SER A 84 -11.55 20.83 -3.77
C SER A 84 -11.19 20.64 -2.29
N LEU A 85 -10.02 20.11 -1.98
CA LEU A 85 -9.62 19.85 -0.59
C LEU A 85 -9.43 21.17 0.21
N SER A 86 -9.12 22.26 -0.46
CA SER A 86 -8.97 23.59 0.16
C SER A 86 -10.21 24.06 0.92
N VAL A 87 -11.42 23.61 0.54
CA VAL A 87 -12.67 23.94 1.24
C VAL A 87 -12.89 23.12 2.52
N VAL A 88 -12.12 22.07 2.74
CA VAL A 88 -12.14 21.30 3.99
C VAL A 88 -11.48 22.12 5.08
N THR A 89 -12.28 22.58 6.02
CA THR A 89 -11.85 23.56 7.06
C THR A 89 -11.02 22.94 8.17
N ALA A 90 -11.18 21.65 8.42
CA ALA A 90 -10.44 20.95 9.47
C ALA A 90 -9.77 19.70 8.89
N ALA A 91 -8.49 19.51 9.22
CA ALA A 91 -7.70 18.35 8.88
C ALA A 91 -6.72 18.08 10.02
N ASP A 92 -6.97 17.05 10.80
CA ASP A 92 -6.07 16.67 11.89
C ASP A 92 -5.07 15.61 11.44
N PHE A 93 -5.53 14.63 10.65
CA PHE A 93 -4.72 13.52 10.17
C PHE A 93 -4.88 13.34 8.67
N ILE A 94 -3.78 13.13 7.98
CA ILE A 94 -3.78 12.89 6.54
C ILE A 94 -2.98 11.63 6.21
N ILE A 95 -3.58 10.71 5.45
CA ILE A 95 -2.92 9.52 4.91
C ILE A 95 -2.93 9.61 3.39
N HIS A 96 -1.75 9.81 2.81
CA HIS A 96 -1.62 9.92 1.35
C HIS A 96 -1.27 8.57 0.73
N THR A 97 -2.29 7.91 0.16
CA THR A 97 -2.13 6.62 -0.53
C THR A 97 -2.21 6.72 -2.05
N ALA A 98 -2.61 7.87 -2.58
CA ALA A 98 -2.77 8.05 -4.02
C ALA A 98 -1.42 8.03 -4.74
N ALA A 99 -1.28 7.15 -5.70
CA ALA A 99 -0.18 7.14 -6.67
C ALA A 99 -0.55 6.24 -7.85
N PRO A 100 -0.01 6.49 -9.06
CA PRO A 100 0.03 5.47 -10.10
C PRO A 100 0.81 4.24 -9.59
N THR A 101 0.25 3.05 -9.69
CA THR A 101 0.89 1.79 -9.25
C THR A 101 0.97 0.75 -10.36
N ASP A 102 0.46 1.07 -11.53
CA ASP A 102 0.56 0.25 -12.73
C ASP A 102 1.95 0.37 -13.35
N SER A 103 2.70 -0.71 -13.35
CA SER A 103 4.09 -0.74 -13.84
C SER A 103 4.21 -0.44 -15.35
N GLN A 104 3.15 -0.64 -16.12
CA GLN A 104 3.14 -0.28 -17.53
C GLN A 104 3.16 1.25 -17.69
N SER A 105 2.41 1.98 -16.89
CA SER A 105 2.40 3.44 -16.87
C SER A 105 3.79 4.04 -16.62
N PHE A 106 4.63 3.37 -15.83
CA PHE A 106 5.99 3.86 -15.52
C PHE A 106 6.90 3.99 -16.73
N VAL A 107 6.63 3.22 -17.78
CA VAL A 107 7.41 3.26 -19.03
C VAL A 107 6.65 3.89 -20.21
N THR A 108 5.32 3.88 -20.17
CA THR A 108 4.50 4.43 -21.27
C THR A 108 4.11 5.90 -21.07
N ARG A 109 4.05 6.36 -19.81
CA ARG A 109 3.69 7.73 -19.41
C ARG A 109 4.56 8.24 -18.25
N PRO A 110 5.90 8.15 -18.36
CA PRO A 110 6.80 8.46 -17.24
C PRO A 110 6.70 9.93 -16.78
N VAL A 111 6.44 10.86 -17.68
CA VAL A 111 6.31 12.30 -17.36
C VAL A 111 5.11 12.53 -16.46
N GLU A 112 3.96 11.98 -16.81
CA GLU A 112 2.74 12.08 -16.01
C GLU A 112 2.90 11.40 -14.66
N VAL A 113 3.57 10.23 -14.61
CA VAL A 113 3.84 9.51 -13.34
C VAL A 113 4.66 10.38 -12.40
N ILE A 114 5.74 10.99 -12.89
CA ILE A 114 6.58 11.88 -12.06
C ILE A 114 5.78 13.09 -11.62
N ASN A 115 5.10 13.75 -12.56
CA ASN A 115 4.34 14.96 -12.27
C ASN A 115 3.22 14.73 -11.25
N ASP A 116 2.39 13.70 -11.45
CA ASP A 116 1.25 13.42 -10.58
C ASP A 116 1.72 13.13 -9.14
N ILE A 117 2.75 12.29 -8.99
CA ILE A 117 3.29 11.94 -7.66
C ILE A 117 3.86 13.19 -6.97
N TYR A 118 4.63 14.02 -7.69
CA TYR A 118 5.24 15.22 -7.13
C TYR A 118 4.18 16.26 -6.75
N GLN A 119 3.28 16.60 -7.67
CA GLN A 119 2.28 17.66 -7.48
C GLN A 119 1.31 17.33 -6.34
N ASP A 120 0.84 16.09 -6.26
CA ASP A 120 -0.08 15.67 -5.21
C ASP A 120 0.56 15.83 -3.83
N VAL A 121 1.81 15.39 -3.66
CA VAL A 121 2.51 15.48 -2.38
C VAL A 121 2.87 16.93 -2.03
N PHE A 122 3.37 17.70 -3.00
CA PHE A 122 3.68 19.12 -2.78
C PHE A 122 2.44 19.92 -2.34
N PHE A 123 1.31 19.68 -3.02
CA PHE A 123 0.02 20.29 -2.65
C PHE A 123 -0.37 19.91 -1.22
N LEU A 124 -0.32 18.62 -0.85
CA LEU A 124 -0.73 18.15 0.47
C LEU A 124 0.18 18.67 1.58
N LEU A 125 1.49 18.72 1.37
CA LEU A 125 2.43 19.28 2.35
C LEU A 125 2.22 20.80 2.53
N SER A 126 1.97 21.52 1.43
CA SER A 126 1.61 22.94 1.47
C SER A 126 0.28 23.17 2.20
N PHE A 127 -0.69 22.27 2.00
CA PHE A 127 -1.95 22.27 2.73
C PHE A 127 -1.71 22.02 4.24
N CYS A 128 -0.87 21.04 4.60
CA CYS A 128 -0.49 20.78 6.00
C CYS A 128 0.18 21.98 6.65
N LYS A 129 1.10 22.65 5.94
CA LYS A 129 1.77 23.88 6.42
C LYS A 129 0.77 25.00 6.73
N SER A 130 -0.28 25.14 5.93
CA SER A 130 -1.32 26.17 6.13
C SER A 130 -2.36 25.81 7.20
N ARG A 131 -2.28 24.64 7.78
CA ARG A 131 -3.23 24.08 8.75
C ARG A 131 -2.47 23.38 9.87
N SER A 132 -3.00 23.41 11.07
CA SER A 132 -2.38 22.70 12.20
C SER A 132 -2.67 21.19 12.14
N VAL A 133 -2.12 20.52 11.12
CA VAL A 133 -2.26 19.06 10.97
C VAL A 133 -1.44 18.37 12.05
N THR A 134 -2.04 17.39 12.72
CA THR A 134 -1.38 16.64 13.80
C THR A 134 -0.41 15.58 13.25
N SER A 135 -0.71 14.98 12.10
CA SER A 135 0.16 13.97 11.48
C SER A 135 -0.19 13.76 10.00
N PHE A 136 0.84 13.69 9.18
CA PHE A 136 0.78 13.33 7.77
C PHE A 136 1.59 12.07 7.50
N VAL A 137 1.00 11.06 6.85
CA VAL A 137 1.70 9.85 6.41
C VAL A 137 1.71 9.77 4.90
N GLN A 138 2.92 9.78 4.33
CA GLN A 138 3.19 9.54 2.91
C GLN A 138 3.45 8.05 2.67
N LEU A 139 2.66 7.41 1.80
CA LEU A 139 3.00 6.07 1.35
C LEU A 139 4.07 6.12 0.26
N SER A 140 5.17 5.46 0.53
CA SER A 140 6.29 5.22 -0.38
C SER A 140 6.38 3.72 -0.73
N THR A 141 7.50 3.28 -1.25
CA THR A 141 7.66 1.94 -1.81
C THR A 141 9.06 1.38 -1.57
N MET A 142 9.17 0.06 -1.46
CA MET A 142 10.47 -0.64 -1.47
C MET A 142 11.27 -0.40 -2.77
N GLU A 143 10.62 0.01 -3.86
CA GLU A 143 11.31 0.22 -5.14
C GLU A 143 12.33 1.36 -5.10
N ILE A 144 12.26 2.25 -4.11
CA ILE A 144 13.25 3.31 -3.91
C ILE A 144 14.67 2.76 -3.62
N TYR A 145 14.77 1.55 -3.09
CA TYR A 145 16.03 0.90 -2.83
C TYR A 145 16.72 0.38 -4.12
N GLY A 146 15.95 0.22 -5.19
CA GLY A 146 16.47 -0.23 -6.47
C GLY A 146 17.03 -1.64 -6.42
N GLN A 147 18.28 -1.82 -6.85
CA GLN A 147 18.92 -3.12 -6.90
C GLN A 147 19.52 -3.50 -5.54
N SER A 148 19.22 -4.72 -5.08
CA SER A 148 19.72 -5.28 -3.81
C SER A 148 20.19 -6.72 -4.02
N ASP A 149 21.13 -7.16 -3.17
CA ASP A 149 21.77 -8.49 -3.19
C ASP A 149 21.08 -9.51 -2.25
N GLY A 150 20.03 -9.09 -1.56
CA GLY A 150 19.25 -9.93 -0.62
C GLY A 150 19.64 -9.78 0.84
N LYS A 151 20.62 -8.94 1.16
CA LYS A 151 20.83 -8.51 2.54
C LYS A 151 19.65 -7.67 3.02
N GLU A 152 19.47 -7.63 4.32
CA GLU A 152 18.45 -6.76 4.90
C GLU A 152 18.75 -5.29 4.62
N VAL A 153 17.70 -4.57 4.24
CA VAL A 153 17.77 -3.16 3.82
C VAL A 153 17.03 -2.32 4.86
N SER A 154 17.79 -1.57 5.66
CA SER A 154 17.24 -0.59 6.61
C SER A 154 16.84 0.70 5.90
N GLU A 155 16.16 1.57 6.63
CA GLU A 155 15.70 2.87 6.13
C GLU A 155 16.86 3.80 5.75
N ASP A 156 18.03 3.63 6.34
CA ASP A 156 19.23 4.43 6.06
C ASP A 156 19.95 4.04 4.76
N CYS A 157 19.54 2.92 4.14
CA CYS A 157 20.12 2.50 2.87
C CYS A 157 19.75 3.49 1.75
N PRO A 158 20.73 4.09 1.04
CA PRO A 158 20.45 5.07 0.00
C PRO A 158 19.83 4.47 -1.26
N GLY A 159 19.94 3.14 -1.44
CA GLY A 159 19.45 2.43 -2.61
C GLY A 159 20.28 2.69 -3.88
N ILE A 160 20.20 1.79 -4.85
CA ILE A 160 20.91 1.87 -6.14
C ILE A 160 19.88 1.86 -7.28
N LEU A 161 19.64 3.02 -7.87
CA LEU A 161 18.73 3.19 -9.01
C LEU A 161 19.51 3.67 -10.26
N ASN A 162 19.09 3.21 -11.44
CA ASN A 162 19.52 3.80 -12.68
C ASN A 162 18.51 4.91 -13.09
N SER A 163 18.78 6.14 -12.66
CA SER A 163 17.90 7.29 -12.87
C SER A 163 17.64 7.61 -14.35
N PHE A 164 18.51 7.12 -15.26
CA PHE A 164 18.33 7.33 -16.71
C PHE A 164 17.48 6.24 -17.37
N SER A 165 16.92 5.32 -16.61
CA SER A 165 15.96 4.33 -17.08
C SER A 165 14.53 4.87 -16.96
N LEU A 166 13.70 4.77 -18.00
CA LEU A 166 12.27 5.16 -17.93
C LEU A 166 11.55 4.42 -16.79
N ARG A 167 11.93 3.17 -16.50
CA ARG A 167 11.35 2.40 -15.40
C ARG A 167 11.62 3.03 -14.03
N ALA A 168 12.62 3.89 -13.91
CA ALA A 168 12.93 4.59 -12.67
C ALA A 168 11.99 5.77 -12.38
N SER A 169 11.12 6.17 -13.32
CA SER A 169 10.19 7.29 -13.15
C SER A 169 9.39 7.22 -11.84
N TYR A 170 8.87 6.05 -11.50
CA TYR A 170 8.10 5.84 -10.27
C TYR A 170 8.97 5.87 -9.00
N PRO A 171 10.01 5.04 -8.84
CA PRO A 171 10.81 5.06 -7.63
C PRO A 171 11.55 6.39 -7.43
N GLU A 172 12.02 7.07 -8.49
CA GLU A 172 12.66 8.38 -8.33
C GLU A 172 11.64 9.47 -7.94
N ALA A 173 10.43 9.46 -8.50
CA ALA A 173 9.37 10.35 -8.05
C ALA A 173 9.05 10.12 -6.56
N LYS A 174 9.00 8.87 -6.09
CA LYS A 174 8.82 8.55 -4.67
C LYS A 174 10.00 9.06 -3.82
N ARG A 175 11.25 8.91 -4.26
CA ARG A 175 12.42 9.47 -3.55
C ARG A 175 12.34 10.99 -3.40
N VAL A 176 11.98 11.69 -4.48
CA VAL A 176 11.78 13.15 -4.43
C VAL A 176 10.71 13.52 -3.40
N THR A 177 9.59 12.79 -3.36
CA THR A 177 8.51 13.10 -2.39
C THR A 177 8.88 12.75 -0.96
N GLU A 178 9.73 11.76 -0.71
CA GLU A 178 10.30 11.50 0.63
C GLU A 178 11.20 12.67 1.06
N THR A 179 12.05 13.16 0.14
CA THR A 179 12.89 14.35 0.39
C THR A 179 12.04 15.58 0.68
N LEU A 180 10.93 15.79 -0.05
CA LEU A 180 9.98 16.86 0.24
C LEU A 180 9.37 16.73 1.63
N CYS A 181 8.96 15.54 2.06
CA CYS A 181 8.46 15.33 3.42
C CYS A 181 9.51 15.77 4.45
N LYS A 182 10.77 15.35 4.29
CA LYS A 182 11.86 15.73 5.18
C LYS A 182 12.09 17.23 5.18
N ALA A 183 12.14 17.87 4.00
CA ALA A 183 12.33 19.31 3.87
C ALA A 183 11.19 20.12 4.53
N PHE A 184 9.93 19.73 4.31
CA PHE A 184 8.78 20.38 4.94
C PHE A 184 8.76 20.20 6.47
N PHE A 185 9.26 19.08 6.98
CA PHE A 185 9.43 18.90 8.41
C PHE A 185 10.51 19.83 8.97
N GLU A 186 11.70 19.88 8.36
CA GLU A 186 12.82 20.68 8.86
C GLU A 186 12.58 22.20 8.72
N GLU A 187 11.97 22.65 7.61
CA GLU A 187 11.78 24.08 7.36
C GLU A 187 10.49 24.65 7.98
N TYR A 188 9.44 23.83 8.08
CA TYR A 188 8.10 24.30 8.44
C TYR A 188 7.44 23.53 9.56
N GLU A 189 8.15 22.60 10.18
CA GLU A 189 7.65 21.73 11.26
C GLU A 189 6.37 20.95 10.89
N VAL A 190 6.18 20.66 9.58
CA VAL A 190 5.06 19.84 9.15
C VAL A 190 5.26 18.40 9.64
N PRO A 191 4.35 17.82 10.45
CA PRO A 191 4.56 16.54 11.13
C PRO A 191 4.40 15.34 10.16
N CYS A 192 5.36 15.23 9.23
CA CYS A 192 5.38 14.20 8.18
C CYS A 192 6.05 12.92 8.63
N LYS A 193 5.56 11.81 8.11
CA LYS A 193 6.15 10.47 8.22
C LYS A 193 6.04 9.76 6.89
N VAL A 194 6.96 8.85 6.61
CA VAL A 194 6.99 8.07 5.38
C VAL A 194 6.87 6.58 5.69
N ALA A 195 6.00 5.87 4.96
CA ALA A 195 5.87 4.42 5.02
C ALA A 195 6.32 3.80 3.70
N ARG A 196 7.47 3.11 3.69
CA ARG A 196 8.01 2.37 2.53
C ARG A 196 7.43 0.97 2.50
N LEU A 197 6.35 0.78 1.74
CA LEU A 197 5.67 -0.50 1.66
C LEU A 197 6.38 -1.46 0.70
N THR A 198 6.49 -2.71 1.11
CA THR A 198 6.72 -3.82 0.19
C THR A 198 5.48 -4.10 -0.67
N GLN A 199 5.52 -5.15 -1.49
CA GLN A 199 4.36 -5.52 -2.30
C GLN A 199 3.19 -5.96 -1.41
N CYS A 200 2.14 -5.13 -1.41
CA CYS A 200 0.94 -5.33 -0.61
C CYS A 200 -0.20 -5.95 -1.44
N PHE A 201 -0.86 -6.95 -0.88
CA PHE A 201 -2.05 -7.57 -1.46
C PHE A 201 -2.97 -8.13 -0.37
N GLY A 202 -4.22 -8.40 -0.73
CA GLY A 202 -5.20 -8.96 0.21
C GLY A 202 -6.60 -9.05 -0.36
N ALA A 203 -7.59 -9.28 0.48
CA ALA A 203 -8.99 -9.23 0.09
C ALA A 203 -9.33 -7.86 -0.54
N GLY A 204 -10.08 -7.85 -1.63
CA GLY A 204 -10.38 -6.63 -2.41
C GLY A 204 -9.48 -6.43 -3.63
N VAL A 205 -8.42 -7.25 -3.82
CA VAL A 205 -7.72 -7.35 -5.11
C VAL A 205 -8.64 -7.99 -6.13
N ASN A 206 -8.83 -7.31 -7.27
CA ASN A 206 -9.52 -7.91 -8.41
C ASN A 206 -8.51 -8.75 -9.20
N LEU A 207 -8.58 -10.08 -9.07
CA LEU A 207 -7.65 -11.00 -9.72
C LEU A 207 -7.77 -11.02 -11.25
N ASP A 208 -8.87 -10.55 -11.82
CA ASP A 208 -9.05 -10.47 -13.27
C ASP A 208 -8.38 -9.23 -13.89
N GLU A 209 -8.21 -8.17 -13.11
CA GLU A 209 -7.65 -6.89 -13.56
C GLU A 209 -6.20 -6.66 -13.14
N ASP A 210 -5.79 -7.25 -12.01
CA ASP A 210 -4.44 -7.06 -11.47
C ASP A 210 -3.42 -7.87 -12.27
N ARG A 211 -2.47 -7.17 -12.88
CA ARG A 211 -1.41 -7.75 -13.75
C ARG A 211 -0.15 -8.16 -13.00
N ARG A 212 -0.11 -7.99 -11.68
CA ARG A 212 1.06 -8.37 -10.88
C ARG A 212 1.16 -9.90 -10.77
N VAL A 213 2.39 -10.40 -10.67
CA VAL A 213 2.69 -11.84 -10.69
C VAL A 213 1.90 -12.63 -9.66
N PHE A 214 1.77 -12.12 -8.43
CA PHE A 214 1.02 -12.80 -7.37
C PHE A 214 -0.47 -12.95 -7.72
N ALA A 215 -1.05 -11.94 -8.41
CA ALA A 215 -2.46 -11.96 -8.80
C ALA A 215 -2.71 -12.93 -9.96
N ASP A 216 -1.83 -12.94 -10.98
CA ASP A 216 -1.88 -13.90 -12.09
C ASP A 216 -1.79 -15.35 -11.57
N PHE A 217 -0.86 -15.60 -10.64
CA PHE A 217 -0.71 -16.93 -10.04
C PHE A 217 -1.92 -17.33 -9.20
N ALA A 218 -2.43 -16.42 -8.38
CA ALA A 218 -3.61 -16.68 -7.55
C ALA A 218 -4.87 -16.89 -8.40
N GLN A 219 -5.04 -16.13 -9.48
CA GLN A 219 -6.15 -16.29 -10.42
C GLN A 219 -6.14 -17.68 -11.05
N LYS A 220 -4.99 -18.11 -11.58
CA LYS A 220 -4.83 -19.44 -12.17
C LYS A 220 -5.08 -20.53 -11.14
N ALA A 221 -4.44 -20.44 -10.00
CA ALA A 221 -4.57 -21.41 -8.93
C ALA A 221 -6.02 -21.53 -8.41
N SER A 222 -6.73 -20.42 -8.22
CA SER A 222 -8.13 -20.42 -7.78
C SER A 222 -9.10 -21.08 -8.75
N ARG A 223 -8.71 -21.15 -10.04
CA ARG A 223 -9.47 -21.81 -11.10
C ARG A 223 -9.01 -23.26 -11.37
N GLY A 224 -8.10 -23.80 -10.56
CA GLY A 224 -7.52 -25.13 -10.76
C GLY A 224 -6.61 -25.24 -11.99
N LEU A 225 -6.17 -24.10 -12.56
CA LEU A 225 -5.30 -24.07 -13.73
C LEU A 225 -3.82 -24.13 -13.31
N PRO A 226 -2.94 -24.71 -14.14
CA PRO A 226 -1.50 -24.69 -13.87
C PRO A 226 -0.94 -23.27 -13.81
N ILE A 227 -0.05 -23.01 -12.84
CA ILE A 227 0.73 -21.77 -12.76
C ILE A 227 1.89 -21.88 -13.75
N VAL A 228 1.89 -21.04 -14.79
CA VAL A 228 2.94 -21.04 -15.82
C VAL A 228 3.94 -19.93 -15.52
N MET A 229 5.21 -20.29 -15.33
CA MET A 229 6.33 -19.38 -15.15
C MET A 229 7.18 -19.29 -16.41
N HIS A 230 7.50 -18.08 -16.87
CA HIS A 230 8.35 -17.84 -18.05
C HIS A 230 9.82 -17.60 -17.72
N THR A 231 10.17 -17.64 -16.43
CA THR A 231 11.52 -17.55 -15.89
C THR A 231 11.69 -18.59 -14.77
N TYR A 232 12.89 -18.76 -14.25
CA TYR A 232 13.13 -19.61 -13.08
C TYR A 232 12.57 -19.06 -11.76
N GLY A 233 12.20 -17.78 -11.74
CA GLY A 233 11.58 -17.15 -10.57
C GLY A 233 12.55 -16.78 -9.45
N ASP A 234 13.80 -16.40 -9.80
CA ASP A 234 14.91 -16.13 -8.87
C ASP A 234 14.85 -14.71 -8.25
N THR A 235 13.82 -13.94 -8.51
CA THR A 235 13.55 -12.66 -7.82
C THR A 235 12.97 -12.96 -6.45
N TYR A 236 13.56 -12.36 -5.40
CA TYR A 236 13.12 -12.49 -4.01
C TYR A 236 12.58 -11.18 -3.49
N ARG A 237 11.53 -11.24 -2.69
CA ARG A 237 10.99 -10.10 -1.95
C ARG A 237 10.11 -10.55 -0.78
N SER A 238 9.94 -9.66 0.18
CA SER A 238 8.90 -9.81 1.18
C SER A 238 7.56 -9.32 0.63
N TYR A 239 6.49 -9.75 1.25
CA TYR A 239 5.13 -9.30 0.98
C TYR A 239 4.50 -8.79 2.27
N ILE A 240 3.35 -8.15 2.15
CA ILE A 240 2.54 -7.79 3.31
C ILE A 240 1.06 -7.91 2.97
N TYR A 241 0.31 -8.51 3.87
CA TYR A 241 -1.15 -8.55 3.75
C TYR A 241 -1.76 -7.19 4.07
N THR A 242 -2.87 -6.85 3.41
CA THR A 242 -3.49 -5.52 3.53
C THR A 242 -3.85 -5.12 4.95
N SER A 243 -4.37 -6.04 5.80
CA SER A 243 -4.69 -5.70 7.20
C SER A 243 -3.44 -5.37 8.01
N ASP A 244 -2.33 -6.08 7.82
CA ASP A 244 -1.06 -5.77 8.48
C ASP A 244 -0.49 -4.42 8.00
N ALA A 245 -0.61 -4.13 6.69
CA ALA A 245 -0.18 -2.85 6.13
C ALA A 245 -0.97 -1.67 6.71
N ILE A 246 -2.30 -1.79 6.85
CA ILE A 246 -3.12 -0.71 7.42
C ILE A 246 -2.83 -0.54 8.91
N ARG A 247 -2.60 -1.63 9.64
CA ARG A 247 -2.17 -1.54 11.04
C ARG A 247 -0.85 -0.77 11.14
N ALA A 248 0.13 -1.08 10.28
CA ALA A 248 1.39 -0.34 10.20
C ALA A 248 1.17 1.15 9.94
N ILE A 249 0.31 1.49 8.97
CA ILE A 249 -0.01 2.89 8.65
C ILE A 249 -0.64 3.62 9.86
N PHE A 250 -1.55 2.98 10.61
CA PHE A 250 -2.10 3.58 11.83
C PHE A 250 -1.07 3.70 12.94
N PHE A 251 -0.15 2.74 13.11
CA PHE A 251 0.97 2.89 14.05
C PHE A 251 1.84 4.08 13.67
N ILE A 252 2.26 4.20 12.41
CA ILE A 252 3.06 5.32 11.92
C ILE A 252 2.31 6.65 12.12
N LEU A 253 1.01 6.70 11.81
CA LEU A 253 0.18 7.90 11.95
C LEU A 253 0.09 8.38 13.39
N LEU A 254 -0.11 7.47 14.35
CA LEU A 254 -0.49 7.81 15.72
C LEU A 254 0.66 7.71 16.72
N VAL A 255 1.72 6.96 16.41
CA VAL A 255 2.85 6.68 17.31
C VAL A 255 4.20 6.98 16.67
N GLY A 256 4.29 7.00 15.33
CA GLY A 256 5.52 7.27 14.61
C GLY A 256 6.09 8.65 14.91
N ARG A 257 7.43 8.78 14.86
CA ARG A 257 8.13 10.06 15.06
C ARG A 257 8.05 10.91 13.80
N ASP A 258 7.85 12.20 13.97
CA ASP A 258 7.81 13.15 12.86
C ASP A 258 9.19 13.26 12.19
N GLY A 259 9.19 13.47 10.87
CA GLY A 259 10.41 13.53 10.06
C GLY A 259 11.05 12.17 9.79
N GLU A 260 10.44 11.06 10.22
CA GLU A 260 10.99 9.71 10.12
C GLU A 260 10.35 8.87 9.00
N VAL A 261 11.11 7.89 8.54
CA VAL A 261 10.70 6.91 7.55
C VAL A 261 10.72 5.50 8.15
N TYR A 262 9.78 4.65 7.73
CA TYR A 262 9.57 3.30 8.23
C TYR A 262 9.40 2.31 7.09
N ASN A 263 10.16 1.22 7.11
CA ASN A 263 9.90 0.06 6.26
C ASN A 263 8.66 -0.70 6.73
N VAL A 264 7.81 -1.10 5.79
CA VAL A 264 6.56 -1.81 6.07
C VAL A 264 6.52 -3.10 5.25
N ALA A 265 6.87 -4.21 5.88
CA ALA A 265 6.94 -5.53 5.27
C ALA A 265 6.66 -6.62 6.31
N ASN A 266 6.41 -7.83 5.86
CA ASN A 266 6.46 -9.01 6.72
C ASN A 266 7.67 -9.86 6.31
N SER A 267 8.74 -9.82 7.09
CA SER A 267 10.00 -10.54 6.82
C SER A 267 9.79 -12.05 6.72
N SER A 268 8.83 -12.62 7.45
CA SER A 268 8.50 -14.06 7.39
C SER A 268 7.94 -14.51 6.03
N THR A 269 7.51 -13.56 5.19
CA THR A 269 7.01 -13.83 3.83
C THR A 269 8.10 -13.75 2.75
N TYR A 270 9.37 -13.47 3.14
CA TYR A 270 10.46 -13.33 2.19
C TYR A 270 10.69 -14.64 1.42
N CYS A 271 10.42 -14.60 0.14
CA CYS A 271 10.53 -15.78 -0.73
C CYS A 271 10.83 -15.41 -2.18
N SER A 272 11.28 -16.40 -2.96
CA SER A 272 11.38 -16.26 -4.41
C SER A 272 10.01 -16.34 -5.08
N ILE A 273 9.90 -15.82 -6.30
CA ILE A 273 8.72 -16.00 -7.14
C ILE A 273 8.42 -17.49 -7.35
N ARG A 274 9.46 -18.33 -7.45
CA ARG A 274 9.31 -19.79 -7.54
C ARG A 274 8.67 -20.36 -6.29
N GLN A 275 9.19 -20.06 -5.11
CA GLN A 275 8.65 -20.50 -3.83
C GLN A 275 7.19 -20.03 -3.63
N MET A 276 6.88 -18.80 -4.06
CA MET A 276 5.49 -18.28 -4.03
C MET A 276 4.57 -19.13 -4.93
N ALA A 277 5.00 -19.48 -6.14
CA ALA A 277 4.24 -20.33 -7.06
C ALA A 277 4.00 -21.74 -6.48
N ASP A 278 5.04 -22.33 -5.90
CA ASP A 278 4.96 -23.66 -5.26
C ASP A 278 4.02 -23.64 -4.05
N ASN A 279 4.08 -22.60 -3.20
CA ASN A 279 3.14 -22.42 -2.09
C ASN A 279 1.69 -22.32 -2.55
N LEU A 280 1.42 -21.52 -3.59
CA LEU A 280 0.08 -21.39 -4.16
C LEU A 280 -0.42 -22.69 -4.81
N SER A 281 0.45 -23.39 -5.53
CA SER A 281 0.06 -24.65 -6.16
C SER A 281 -0.32 -25.71 -5.14
N ASN A 282 0.41 -25.80 -4.02
CA ASN A 282 0.09 -26.67 -2.90
C ASN A 282 -1.23 -26.27 -2.24
N LEU A 283 -1.45 -24.97 -2.03
CA LEU A 283 -2.66 -24.44 -1.39
C LEU A 283 -3.93 -24.74 -2.19
N CYS A 284 -3.84 -24.69 -3.52
CA CYS A 284 -4.99 -24.84 -4.44
C CYS A 284 -5.03 -26.19 -5.16
N ASN A 285 -4.16 -27.15 -4.81
CA ASN A 285 -4.05 -28.46 -5.47
C ASN A 285 -3.88 -28.36 -6.99
N THR A 286 -2.99 -27.46 -7.45
CA THR A 286 -2.63 -27.31 -8.86
C THR A 286 -1.14 -27.58 -9.09
N THR A 287 -0.60 -27.27 -10.26
CA THR A 287 0.79 -27.55 -10.62
C THR A 287 1.52 -26.30 -11.08
N VAL A 288 2.84 -26.27 -10.89
CA VAL A 288 3.72 -25.24 -11.45
C VAL A 288 4.42 -25.78 -12.67
N GLN A 289 4.35 -25.06 -13.79
CA GLN A 289 5.03 -25.38 -15.04
C GLN A 289 6.02 -24.25 -15.38
N VAL A 290 7.28 -24.60 -15.63
CA VAL A 290 8.28 -23.65 -16.12
C VAL A 290 8.38 -23.79 -17.63
N ARG A 291 7.99 -22.75 -18.37
CA ARG A 291 8.08 -22.64 -19.82
C ARG A 291 8.93 -21.41 -20.14
N LEU A 292 10.24 -21.58 -20.20
CA LEU A 292 11.16 -20.49 -20.47
C LEU A 292 10.82 -19.80 -21.79
N ASP A 293 10.61 -18.49 -21.75
CA ASP A 293 10.32 -17.64 -22.90
C ASP A 293 11.14 -16.36 -22.77
N ALA A 294 12.14 -16.22 -23.64
CA ALA A 294 13.06 -15.07 -23.59
C ALA A 294 12.36 -13.74 -23.91
N GLU A 295 11.33 -13.74 -24.76
CA GLU A 295 10.57 -12.52 -25.09
C GLU A 295 9.62 -12.13 -23.96
N ALA A 296 8.94 -13.13 -23.35
CA ALA A 296 8.16 -12.88 -22.15
C ALA A 296 9.04 -12.41 -20.98
N ALA A 297 10.24 -12.98 -20.83
CA ALA A 297 11.19 -12.61 -19.78
C ALA A 297 11.64 -11.15 -19.85
N LYS A 298 11.72 -10.54 -21.05
CA LYS A 298 12.05 -9.12 -21.24
C LYS A 298 11.03 -8.16 -20.59
N LYS A 299 9.81 -8.62 -20.35
CA LYS A 299 8.74 -7.84 -19.70
C LYS A 299 8.91 -7.80 -18.17
N TYR A 300 9.72 -8.68 -17.60
CA TYR A 300 9.97 -8.74 -16.17
C TYR A 300 11.20 -7.89 -15.79
N CYS A 301 11.21 -7.37 -14.57
CA CYS A 301 12.39 -6.72 -14.01
C CYS A 301 13.57 -7.70 -13.92
N LYS A 302 14.79 -7.20 -14.02
CA LYS A 302 15.99 -7.99 -13.70
C LYS A 302 15.84 -8.63 -12.32
N THR A 303 16.46 -9.80 -12.14
CA THR A 303 16.50 -10.51 -10.85
C THR A 303 16.92 -9.54 -9.75
N ASN A 304 16.13 -9.45 -8.71
CA ASN A 304 16.36 -8.58 -7.57
C ASN A 304 15.98 -9.31 -6.28
N LYS A 305 16.66 -8.98 -5.19
CA LYS A 305 16.47 -9.62 -3.88
C LYS A 305 16.33 -8.53 -2.84
N ILE A 306 15.11 -8.07 -2.58
CA ILE A 306 14.84 -7.00 -1.61
C ILE A 306 14.23 -7.62 -0.35
N ASN A 307 14.98 -7.54 0.76
CA ASN A 307 14.54 -7.91 2.09
C ASN A 307 14.53 -6.64 2.96
N LEU A 308 13.37 -6.20 3.42
CA LEU A 308 13.26 -4.99 4.22
C LEU A 308 13.43 -5.31 5.70
N ASP A 309 14.33 -4.60 6.36
CA ASP A 309 14.42 -4.54 7.82
C ASP A 309 13.26 -3.69 8.36
N THR A 310 12.47 -4.26 9.26
CA THR A 310 11.28 -3.62 9.87
C THR A 310 11.46 -3.30 11.36
N SER A 311 12.66 -3.50 11.91
CA SER A 311 12.97 -3.36 13.33
C SER A 311 12.51 -2.01 13.88
N LYS A 312 12.74 -0.93 13.14
CA LYS A 312 12.33 0.42 13.52
C LYS A 312 10.83 0.59 13.71
N LEU A 313 10.01 -0.06 12.90
CA LEU A 313 8.56 -0.06 13.05
C LEU A 313 8.12 -1.01 14.17
N GLU A 314 8.82 -2.12 14.34
CA GLU A 314 8.55 -3.09 15.42
C GLU A 314 8.84 -2.49 16.81
N GLU A 315 9.84 -1.61 16.93
CA GLU A 315 10.11 -0.84 18.15
C GLU A 315 8.93 0.05 18.57
N LEU A 316 8.09 0.49 17.63
CA LEU A 316 6.84 1.20 17.95
C LEU A 316 5.75 0.28 18.50
N GLY A 317 5.97 -1.05 18.46
CA GLY A 317 5.03 -2.08 18.93
C GLY A 317 4.23 -2.77 17.82
N TRP A 318 4.42 -2.39 16.55
CA TRP A 318 3.79 -3.09 15.44
C TRP A 318 4.51 -4.40 15.13
N VAL A 319 3.76 -5.45 14.79
CA VAL A 319 4.29 -6.74 14.31
C VAL A 319 3.34 -7.28 13.24
N PRO A 320 3.85 -7.81 12.11
CA PRO A 320 2.99 -8.46 11.13
C PRO A 320 2.43 -9.76 11.71
N LYS A 321 1.19 -10.11 11.34
CA LYS A 321 0.47 -11.26 11.88
C LYS A 321 0.16 -12.33 10.83
N ILE A 322 0.01 -11.93 9.56
CA ILE A 322 -0.54 -12.78 8.50
C ILE A 322 0.59 -13.41 7.69
N SER A 323 0.65 -14.74 7.68
CA SER A 323 1.60 -15.51 6.88
C SER A 323 1.34 -15.39 5.38
N LEU A 324 2.30 -15.77 4.53
CA LEU A 324 2.13 -15.74 3.08
C LEU A 324 1.00 -16.67 2.63
N ALA A 325 0.90 -17.88 3.17
CA ALA A 325 -0.15 -18.84 2.82
C ALA A 325 -1.54 -18.30 3.19
N GLU A 326 -1.67 -17.77 4.41
CA GLU A 326 -2.92 -17.16 4.87
C GLU A 326 -3.29 -15.92 4.05
N SER A 327 -2.32 -15.10 3.64
CA SER A 327 -2.53 -13.96 2.75
C SER A 327 -3.20 -14.36 1.44
N PHE A 328 -2.74 -15.45 0.82
CA PHE A 328 -3.34 -15.98 -0.40
C PHE A 328 -4.73 -16.60 -0.15
N GLN A 329 -4.91 -17.35 0.93
CA GLN A 329 -6.22 -17.91 1.29
C GLN A 329 -7.28 -16.83 1.45
N ARG A 330 -6.96 -15.78 2.21
CA ARG A 330 -7.85 -14.65 2.45
C ARG A 330 -8.13 -13.85 1.18
N MET A 331 -7.11 -13.62 0.34
CA MET A 331 -7.27 -12.92 -0.93
C MET A 331 -8.18 -13.68 -1.89
N ILE A 332 -7.96 -14.97 -2.08
CA ILE A 332 -8.79 -15.82 -2.95
C ILE A 332 -10.23 -15.92 -2.42
N ARG A 333 -10.40 -16.08 -1.10
CA ARG A 333 -11.73 -16.06 -0.47
C ARG A 333 -12.45 -14.75 -0.74
N GLY A 334 -11.79 -13.61 -0.51
CA GLY A 334 -12.38 -12.29 -0.74
C GLY A 334 -12.76 -12.06 -2.20
N TYR A 335 -11.93 -12.51 -3.15
CA TYR A 335 -12.24 -12.48 -4.57
C TYR A 335 -13.49 -13.31 -4.90
N ASN A 336 -13.56 -14.56 -4.44
CA ASN A 336 -14.71 -15.44 -4.69
C ASN A 336 -16.02 -14.87 -4.08
N GLU A 337 -15.96 -14.26 -2.90
CA GLU A 337 -17.11 -13.60 -2.28
C GLU A 337 -17.63 -12.40 -3.09
N ILE A 338 -16.76 -11.68 -3.79
CA ILE A 338 -17.15 -10.59 -4.70
C ILE A 338 -17.79 -11.16 -5.96
N MET A 339 -17.17 -12.16 -6.57
CA MET A 339 -17.67 -12.78 -7.81
C MET A 339 -19.04 -13.45 -7.63
N THR A 340 -19.33 -14.01 -6.46
CA THR A 340 -20.64 -14.62 -6.16
C THR A 340 -21.76 -13.58 -6.03
N LYS A 341 -21.45 -12.29 -5.84
CA LYS A 341 -22.43 -11.21 -5.68
C LYS A 341 -22.70 -10.40 -6.96
N MET A 342 -21.90 -10.62 -7.98
CA MET A 342 -22.08 -10.04 -9.34
C MET A 342 -22.96 -10.95 -10.21
#